data_903d8a934bb2bd4696fbfd90ada4c347
#
_entry.id   903d8a934bb2bd4696fbfd90ada4c347
#
_cell.length_a   1.000
_cell.length_b   1.000
_cell.length_c   1.000
_cell.angle_alpha   90.00
_cell.angle_beta   90.00
_cell.angle_gamma   90.00
#
_symmetry.space_group_name_H-M   'P 1'
#
loop_
_entity.id
_entity.type
_entity.pdbx_description
1 polymer ?
#
loop_
_entity_poly.entity_id
_entity_poly.type
_entity_poly.pdbx_seq_one_letter_code
_entity_poly.pdbx_strand_id
1 'polypeptide(L)'
;VANIIMQKLADNPVPWIAAWRDAVCIQARNSMKVPTFCRENDGLLQDLLLTFQRYATLSGSVTMRAFSSQCFHDTKYFERNVRELFLTIARKYNTQLAAACTEAELGERDQLAFLGIYARPELYELSGDCTILLQKGELRLSAAEPYGLALPSTLVSEIVDIELKNICCITFIENKTNYDEYLLAEKRPEELVVYHGGFLSPQKKKLFEKLAAVAGKTMQIRFWADIDLGGFCMFENLQMVFPQLEPMRMEGLFVEQYHKNGLNRPEQYLQKLQEERKIGRASCRERV
;
A
#
# COMPACT_ATOMS: atom_id res chain seq x y z
N VAL A 1 28.19 6.02 21.28
CA VAL A 1 27.17 5.70 20.25
C VAL A 1 26.07 4.80 20.84
N ALA A 2 26.37 3.55 21.20
CA ALA A 2 25.33 2.61 21.69
C ALA A 2 24.54 3.16 22.90
N ASN A 3 25.21 3.78 23.87
CA ASN A 3 24.54 4.40 25.02
C ASN A 3 23.63 5.56 24.61
N ILE A 4 24.01 6.37 23.61
CA ILE A 4 23.18 7.45 23.09
C ILE A 4 21.93 6.89 22.42
N ILE A 5 22.10 5.85 21.57
CA ILE A 5 20.99 5.18 20.88
C ILE A 5 20.01 4.59 21.91
N MET A 6 20.55 3.90 22.93
CA MET A 6 19.76 3.29 23.99
C MET A 6 18.96 4.34 24.76
N GLN A 7 19.61 5.42 25.17
CA GLN A 7 18.97 6.50 25.93
C GLN A 7 17.88 7.23 25.11
N LYS A 8 18.17 7.55 23.85
CA LYS A 8 17.27 8.31 22.99
C LYS A 8 16.04 7.53 22.51
N LEU A 9 16.14 6.21 22.44
CA LEU A 9 15.09 5.33 21.94
C LEU A 9 14.61 4.31 22.99
N ALA A 10 14.89 4.53 24.29
CA ALA A 10 14.55 3.58 25.35
C ALA A 10 13.08 3.15 25.32
N ASP A 11 12.18 4.12 25.23
CA ASP A 11 10.73 3.94 25.28
C ASP A 11 10.06 4.09 23.90
N ASN A 12 10.82 3.85 22.81
CA ASN A 12 10.25 3.98 21.47
C ASN A 12 9.23 2.84 21.24
N PRO A 13 7.93 3.16 21.00
CA PRO A 13 6.87 2.16 20.90
C PRO A 13 6.85 1.42 19.55
N VAL A 14 7.65 1.85 18.57
CA VAL A 14 7.66 1.28 17.22
C VAL A 14 8.52 0.01 17.20
N PRO A 15 7.93 -1.19 16.97
CA PRO A 15 8.63 -2.46 17.15
C PRO A 15 9.91 -2.60 16.32
N TRP A 16 9.90 -2.18 15.04
CA TRP A 16 11.05 -2.29 14.17
C TRP A 16 12.18 -1.31 14.51
N ILE A 17 11.86 -0.14 15.11
CA ILE A 17 12.85 0.81 15.63
C ILE A 17 13.50 0.25 16.88
N ALA A 18 12.71 -0.34 17.78
CA ALA A 18 13.22 -1.04 18.95
C ALA A 18 14.13 -2.21 18.56
N ALA A 19 13.73 -3.02 17.57
CA ALA A 19 14.56 -4.12 17.05
C ALA A 19 15.90 -3.63 16.47
N TRP A 20 15.90 -2.53 15.72
CA TRP A 20 17.14 -1.90 15.24
C TRP A 20 18.02 -1.42 16.40
N ARG A 21 17.45 -0.69 17.37
CA ARG A 21 18.15 -0.23 18.57
C ARG A 21 18.86 -1.38 19.27
N ASP A 22 18.12 -2.45 19.54
CA ASP A 22 18.61 -3.59 20.29
C ASP A 22 19.71 -4.33 19.53
N ALA A 23 19.53 -4.52 18.21
CA ALA A 23 20.55 -5.13 17.35
C ALA A 23 21.87 -4.35 17.35
N VAL A 24 21.82 -3.02 17.23
CA VAL A 24 23.02 -2.16 17.28
C VAL A 24 23.69 -2.22 18.65
N CYS A 25 22.91 -2.20 19.72
CA CYS A 25 23.46 -2.27 21.09
C CYS A 25 24.09 -3.64 21.41
N ILE A 26 23.46 -4.73 20.95
CA ILE A 26 24.04 -6.09 21.09
C ILE A 26 25.34 -6.21 20.29
N GLN A 27 25.33 -5.74 19.03
CA GLN A 27 26.53 -5.75 18.19
C GLN A 27 27.67 -4.96 18.83
N ALA A 28 27.37 -3.77 19.36
CA ALA A 28 28.37 -2.93 20.03
C ALA A 28 28.97 -3.62 21.25
N ARG A 29 28.18 -4.34 22.06
CA ARG A 29 28.65 -5.09 23.25
C ARG A 29 29.49 -6.30 22.86
N ASN A 30 29.06 -7.07 21.85
CA ASN A 30 29.69 -8.35 21.54
C ASN A 30 30.96 -8.20 20.68
N SER A 31 31.00 -7.22 19.77
CA SER A 31 32.07 -7.05 18.79
C SER A 31 32.77 -5.69 18.83
N MET A 32 32.39 -4.80 19.74
CA MET A 32 32.86 -3.41 19.82
C MET A 32 32.65 -2.63 18.48
N LYS A 33 31.74 -3.10 17.64
CA LYS A 33 31.43 -2.52 16.35
C LYS A 33 30.04 -1.90 16.35
N VAL A 34 29.90 -0.76 15.70
CA VAL A 34 28.64 -0.10 15.39
C VAL A 34 28.59 0.19 13.89
N PRO A 35 27.41 0.40 13.30
CA PRO A 35 27.30 0.77 11.89
C PRO A 35 28.22 1.95 11.52
N THR A 36 28.81 1.90 10.34
CA THR A 36 29.82 2.87 9.90
C THR A 36 29.34 4.31 9.99
N PHE A 37 28.10 4.60 9.53
CA PHE A 37 27.51 5.92 9.63
C PHE A 37 27.40 6.46 11.06
N CYS A 38 27.27 5.59 12.06
CA CYS A 38 27.23 6.00 13.46
C CYS A 38 28.57 6.52 13.99
N ARG A 39 29.67 6.24 13.30
CA ARG A 39 31.03 6.65 13.69
C ARG A 39 31.54 7.81 12.84
N GLU A 40 31.21 7.82 11.57
CA GLU A 40 31.77 8.75 10.59
C GLU A 40 30.94 10.03 10.47
N ASN A 41 29.68 10.01 10.88
CA ASN A 41 28.79 11.16 10.78
C ASN A 41 27.87 11.28 12.00
N ASP A 42 28.37 11.93 13.04
CA ASP A 42 27.59 12.20 14.26
C ASP A 42 26.30 12.99 13.96
N GLY A 43 26.32 13.92 13.01
CA GLY A 43 25.15 14.66 12.59
C GLY A 43 24.05 13.75 12.03
N LEU A 44 24.40 12.84 11.13
CA LEU A 44 23.46 11.91 10.54
C LEU A 44 22.84 10.95 11.57
N LEU A 45 23.63 10.52 12.56
CA LEU A 45 23.10 9.71 13.69
C LEU A 45 22.08 10.51 14.50
N GLN A 46 22.37 11.76 14.85
CA GLN A 46 21.43 12.60 15.61
C GLN A 46 20.15 12.85 14.80
N ASP A 47 20.27 13.13 13.51
CA ASP A 47 19.14 13.32 12.60
C ASP A 47 18.26 12.06 12.51
N LEU A 48 18.88 10.88 12.43
CA LEU A 48 18.16 9.60 12.42
C LEU A 48 17.42 9.35 13.74
N LEU A 49 18.07 9.61 14.86
CA LEU A 49 17.47 9.44 16.19
C LEU A 49 16.27 10.38 16.38
N LEU A 50 16.41 11.63 15.94
CA LEU A 50 15.31 12.61 15.95
C LEU A 50 14.17 12.15 15.05
N THR A 51 14.49 11.64 13.85
CA THR A 51 13.52 11.08 12.91
C THR A 51 12.74 9.93 13.55
N PHE A 52 13.41 8.99 14.24
CA PHE A 52 12.76 7.87 14.91
C PHE A 52 11.88 8.30 16.08
N GLN A 53 12.33 9.27 16.86
CA GLN A 53 11.53 9.84 17.94
C GLN A 53 10.26 10.50 17.38
N ARG A 54 10.39 11.28 16.31
CA ARG A 54 9.25 11.94 15.70
C ARG A 54 8.29 10.96 15.01
N TYR A 55 8.84 9.96 14.33
CA TYR A 55 8.04 8.90 13.71
C TYR A 55 7.18 8.16 14.74
N ALA A 56 7.71 7.90 15.92
CA ALA A 56 7.00 7.24 17.01
C ALA A 56 5.80 8.05 17.56
N THR A 57 5.75 9.36 17.32
CA THR A 57 4.64 10.22 17.78
C THR A 57 3.55 10.41 16.70
N LEU A 58 3.69 9.80 15.53
CA LEU A 58 2.68 9.93 14.48
C LEU A 58 1.42 9.17 14.87
N SER A 59 0.30 9.87 14.94
CA SER A 59 -1.02 9.29 15.17
C SER A 59 -1.73 8.82 13.89
N GLY A 60 -1.09 9.00 12.72
CA GLY A 60 -1.63 8.67 11.40
C GLY A 60 -0.63 8.97 10.30
N SER A 61 -1.12 9.14 9.08
CA SER A 61 -0.27 9.45 7.94
C SER A 61 0.05 10.95 7.87
N VAL A 62 1.26 11.27 7.38
CA VAL A 62 1.78 12.64 7.29
C VAL A 62 2.43 12.87 5.92
N THR A 63 2.38 14.10 5.39
CA THR A 63 3.15 14.41 4.18
C THR A 63 4.64 14.45 4.49
N MET A 64 5.47 13.98 3.57
CA MET A 64 6.94 13.97 3.74
C MET A 64 7.51 15.37 4.05
N ARG A 65 6.94 16.42 3.44
CA ARG A 65 7.34 17.80 3.73
C ARG A 65 6.96 18.24 5.15
N ALA A 66 5.76 17.91 5.61
CA ALA A 66 5.34 18.22 6.97
C ALA A 66 6.17 17.42 7.98
N PHE A 67 6.43 16.13 7.73
CA PHE A 67 7.30 15.30 8.54
C PHE A 67 8.73 15.87 8.63
N SER A 68 9.31 16.24 7.47
CA SER A 68 10.63 16.88 7.44
C SER A 68 10.67 18.19 8.23
N SER A 69 9.67 19.05 8.04
CA SER A 69 9.56 20.32 8.80
C SER A 69 9.41 20.09 10.31
N GLN A 70 8.66 19.07 10.72
CA GLN A 70 8.51 18.71 12.13
C GLN A 70 9.79 18.18 12.77
N CYS A 71 10.63 17.49 11.99
CA CYS A 71 11.92 16.98 12.48
C CYS A 71 13.01 18.06 12.47
N PHE A 72 13.10 18.83 11.38
CA PHE A 72 14.31 19.60 11.04
C PHE A 72 14.06 21.08 10.78
N HIS A 73 12.82 21.56 10.86
CA HIS A 73 12.42 22.93 10.46
C HIS A 73 12.74 23.27 8.99
N ASP A 74 13.05 22.24 8.18
CA ASP A 74 13.26 22.31 6.73
C ASP A 74 12.40 21.24 6.03
N THR A 75 11.60 21.67 5.06
CA THR A 75 10.62 20.82 4.37
C THR A 75 11.25 19.75 3.45
N LYS A 76 12.54 19.84 3.17
CA LYS A 76 13.27 18.94 2.25
C LYS A 76 14.45 18.23 2.91
N TYR A 77 14.78 18.54 4.15
CA TYR A 77 15.96 18.00 4.83
C TYR A 77 15.89 16.48 4.96
N PHE A 78 14.77 15.94 5.44
CA PHE A 78 14.54 14.49 5.53
C PHE A 78 14.77 13.80 4.19
N GLU A 79 14.18 14.32 3.13
CA GLU A 79 14.26 13.75 1.79
C GLU A 79 15.70 13.66 1.28
N ARG A 80 16.49 14.71 1.53
CA ARG A 80 17.86 14.83 1.01
C ARG A 80 18.90 14.08 1.83
N ASN A 81 18.72 13.99 3.15
CA ASN A 81 19.81 13.59 4.05
C ASN A 81 19.51 12.32 4.84
N VAL A 82 18.24 12.01 5.15
CA VAL A 82 17.90 10.95 6.12
C VAL A 82 17.08 9.83 5.48
N ARG A 83 16.27 10.12 4.48
CA ARG A 83 15.29 9.21 3.86
C ARG A 83 15.88 7.85 3.49
N GLU A 84 17.00 7.82 2.78
CA GLU A 84 17.61 6.58 2.30
C GLU A 84 18.05 5.68 3.46
N LEU A 85 18.69 6.27 4.47
CA LEU A 85 19.09 5.53 5.67
C LEU A 85 17.88 5.05 6.47
N PHE A 86 16.87 5.89 6.64
CA PHE A 86 15.60 5.54 7.29
C PHE A 86 14.94 4.35 6.60
N LEU A 87 14.79 4.37 5.26
CA LEU A 87 14.23 3.27 4.49
C LEU A 87 15.09 2.01 4.54
N THR A 88 16.41 2.14 4.50
CA THR A 88 17.32 0.99 4.61
C THR A 88 17.15 0.26 5.93
N ILE A 89 17.00 0.99 7.02
CA ILE A 89 16.75 0.41 8.34
C ILE A 89 15.34 -0.18 8.41
N ALA A 90 14.34 0.55 7.91
CA ALA A 90 12.96 0.07 7.90
C ALA A 90 12.83 -1.24 7.10
N ARG A 91 13.39 -1.33 5.90
CA ARG A 91 13.41 -2.58 5.09
C ARG A 91 14.02 -3.77 5.83
N LYS A 92 15.04 -3.52 6.63
CA LYS A 92 15.74 -4.60 7.35
C LYS A 92 15.01 -5.07 8.61
N TYR A 93 14.35 -4.17 9.33
CA TYR A 93 13.81 -4.46 10.66
C TYR A 93 12.26 -4.45 10.71
N ASN A 94 11.58 -3.89 9.72
CA ASN A 94 10.14 -3.99 9.60
C ASN A 94 9.78 -5.16 8.69
N THR A 95 9.40 -6.29 9.29
CA THR A 95 9.10 -7.54 8.56
C THR A 95 7.93 -7.38 7.58
N GLN A 96 6.93 -6.56 7.91
CA GLN A 96 5.79 -6.31 7.03
C GLN A 96 6.21 -5.50 5.80
N LEU A 97 7.04 -4.46 5.98
CA LEU A 97 7.58 -3.71 4.85
C LEU A 97 8.50 -4.58 3.99
N ALA A 98 9.34 -5.41 4.62
CA ALA A 98 10.23 -6.32 3.91
C ALA A 98 9.44 -7.31 3.02
N ALA A 99 8.36 -7.89 3.55
CA ALA A 99 7.46 -8.76 2.80
C ALA A 99 6.83 -8.00 1.62
N ALA A 100 6.23 -6.85 1.87
CA ALA A 100 5.61 -6.02 0.84
C ALA A 100 6.61 -5.60 -0.28
N CYS A 101 7.87 -5.29 0.07
CA CYS A 101 8.91 -4.98 -0.92
C CYS A 101 9.27 -6.19 -1.78
N THR A 102 9.20 -7.40 -1.22
CA THR A 102 9.52 -8.65 -1.96
C THR A 102 8.37 -9.03 -2.89
N GLU A 103 7.14 -8.88 -2.43
CA GLU A 103 5.92 -9.28 -3.15
C GLU A 103 5.58 -8.33 -4.30
N ALA A 104 5.70 -7.01 -4.09
CA ALA A 104 5.18 -5.99 -5.01
C ALA A 104 6.27 -5.07 -5.61
N GLU A 105 7.56 -5.37 -5.43
CA GLU A 105 8.67 -4.54 -5.93
C GLU A 105 8.51 -3.04 -5.60
N LEU A 106 8.11 -2.72 -4.36
CA LEU A 106 7.76 -1.36 -3.95
C LEU A 106 8.90 -0.36 -4.20
N GLY A 107 8.61 0.70 -4.94
CA GLY A 107 9.48 1.86 -5.05
C GLY A 107 9.61 2.62 -3.71
N GLU A 108 10.61 3.50 -3.59
CA GLU A 108 10.84 4.28 -2.34
C GLU A 108 9.61 5.09 -1.90
N ARG A 109 8.83 5.59 -2.85
CA ARG A 109 7.57 6.32 -2.56
C ARG A 109 6.55 5.45 -1.85
N ASP A 110 6.38 4.24 -2.35
CA ASP A 110 5.40 3.30 -1.83
C ASP A 110 5.86 2.74 -0.48
N GLN A 111 7.17 2.54 -0.31
CA GLN A 111 7.77 2.17 0.98
C GLN A 111 7.54 3.25 2.05
N LEU A 112 7.71 4.53 1.70
CA LEU A 112 7.39 5.63 2.61
C LEU A 112 5.88 5.72 2.90
N ALA A 113 5.04 5.56 1.88
CA ALA A 113 3.58 5.54 2.05
C ALA A 113 3.14 4.37 2.95
N PHE A 114 3.76 3.20 2.81
CA PHE A 114 3.57 2.07 3.72
C PHE A 114 3.87 2.44 5.18
N LEU A 115 4.92 3.23 5.41
CA LEU A 115 5.29 3.75 6.72
C LEU A 115 4.46 4.97 7.16
N GLY A 116 3.42 5.35 6.41
CA GLY A 116 2.57 6.49 6.72
C GLY A 116 3.16 7.86 6.36
N ILE A 117 4.29 7.91 5.63
CA ILE A 117 4.91 9.13 5.13
C ILE A 117 4.71 9.20 3.62
N TYR A 118 3.89 10.12 3.12
CA TYR A 118 3.54 10.20 1.70
C TYR A 118 3.95 11.54 1.08
N ALA A 119 4.26 11.54 -0.21
CA ALA A 119 4.62 12.77 -0.94
C ALA A 119 3.41 13.70 -1.15
N ARG A 120 2.25 13.09 -1.47
CA ARG A 120 0.93 13.72 -1.63
C ARG A 120 -0.12 12.74 -1.15
N PRO A 121 -1.31 13.19 -0.70
CA PRO A 121 -2.43 12.28 -0.47
C PRO A 121 -2.67 11.42 -1.72
N GLU A 122 -2.84 10.12 -1.53
CA GLU A 122 -3.33 9.25 -2.59
C GLU A 122 -4.74 9.70 -2.97
N LEU A 123 -5.10 9.50 -4.22
CA LEU A 123 -6.45 9.72 -4.71
C LEU A 123 -7.08 8.36 -4.99
N TYR A 124 -8.24 8.14 -4.41
CA TYR A 124 -9.04 6.93 -4.61
C TYR A 124 -10.22 7.27 -5.51
N GLU A 125 -10.22 6.69 -6.70
CA GLU A 125 -11.24 6.98 -7.69
C GLU A 125 -12.32 5.91 -7.69
N LEU A 126 -13.58 6.34 -7.61
CA LEU A 126 -14.75 5.48 -7.58
C LEU A 126 -15.85 6.05 -8.46
N SER A 127 -16.59 5.18 -9.16
CA SER A 127 -17.76 5.53 -9.97
C SER A 127 -18.88 4.52 -9.75
N GLY A 128 -20.06 5.00 -9.38
CA GLY A 128 -21.26 4.19 -9.15
C GLY A 128 -22.25 4.85 -8.22
N ASP A 129 -23.43 4.25 -8.04
CA ASP A 129 -24.47 4.73 -7.12
C ASP A 129 -24.10 4.42 -5.67
N CYS A 130 -23.14 5.19 -5.19
CA CYS A 130 -22.55 5.08 -3.86
C CYS A 130 -22.64 6.42 -3.13
N THR A 131 -23.05 6.40 -1.86
CA THR A 131 -23.04 7.55 -0.97
C THR A 131 -22.06 7.30 0.16
N ILE A 132 -21.11 8.21 0.36
CA ILE A 132 -20.13 8.15 1.44
C ILE A 132 -20.60 9.12 2.54
N LEU A 133 -20.93 8.59 3.69
CA LEU A 133 -21.34 9.36 4.87
C LEU A 133 -20.10 9.79 5.64
N LEU A 134 -19.98 11.08 5.85
CA LEU A 134 -18.88 11.71 6.56
C LEU A 134 -19.36 12.23 7.91
N GLN A 135 -18.43 12.55 8.82
CA GLN A 135 -18.77 13.19 10.10
C GLN A 135 -19.55 14.50 9.93
N LYS A 136 -19.38 15.22 8.81
CA LYS A 136 -19.98 16.54 8.55
C LYS A 136 -20.78 16.63 7.26
N GLY A 137 -21.35 15.54 6.79
CA GLY A 137 -22.15 15.52 5.57
C GLY A 137 -22.02 14.25 4.76
N GLU A 138 -22.39 14.32 3.49
CA GLU A 138 -22.35 13.16 2.59
C GLU A 138 -21.78 13.52 1.22
N LEU A 139 -21.18 12.54 0.55
CA LEU A 139 -20.74 12.61 -0.83
C LEU A 139 -21.49 11.58 -1.65
N ARG A 140 -22.25 12.04 -2.66
CA ARG A 140 -22.97 11.18 -3.60
C ARG A 140 -22.16 11.04 -4.88
N LEU A 141 -21.62 9.86 -5.12
CA LEU A 141 -20.79 9.59 -6.28
C LEU A 141 -21.61 9.56 -7.58
N SER A 142 -22.89 9.19 -7.50
CA SER A 142 -23.80 9.15 -8.65
C SER A 142 -23.93 10.48 -9.38
N ALA A 143 -23.69 11.61 -8.69
CA ALA A 143 -23.70 12.93 -9.33
C ALA A 143 -22.59 13.13 -10.39
N ALA A 144 -21.54 12.30 -10.35
CA ALA A 144 -20.40 12.37 -11.29
C ALA A 144 -20.33 11.18 -12.26
N GLU A 145 -21.37 10.35 -12.34
CA GLU A 145 -21.39 9.21 -13.27
C GLU A 145 -21.40 9.66 -14.74
N PRO A 146 -20.73 8.90 -15.64
CA PRO A 146 -19.93 7.71 -15.40
C PRO A 146 -18.51 7.99 -14.95
N TYR A 147 -18.05 9.26 -14.92
CA TYR A 147 -16.65 9.65 -14.74
C TYR A 147 -16.10 9.37 -13.33
N GLY A 148 -16.97 9.30 -12.30
CA GLY A 148 -16.58 9.06 -10.93
C GLY A 148 -15.98 10.28 -10.21
N LEU A 149 -15.58 10.06 -8.97
CA LEU A 149 -14.93 11.05 -8.11
C LEU A 149 -13.62 10.52 -7.56
N ALA A 150 -12.63 11.40 -7.44
CA ALA A 150 -11.36 11.13 -6.79
C ALA A 150 -11.39 11.64 -5.34
N LEU A 151 -11.26 10.74 -4.37
CA LEU A 151 -11.27 11.03 -2.95
C LEU A 151 -9.84 11.05 -2.41
N PRO A 152 -9.40 12.11 -1.73
CA PRO A 152 -8.08 12.10 -1.12
C PRO A 152 -8.02 11.09 0.05
N SER A 153 -6.90 10.41 0.20
CA SER A 153 -6.68 9.40 1.27
C SER A 153 -6.90 9.96 2.67
N THR A 154 -6.72 11.27 2.87
CA THR A 154 -6.99 11.97 4.13
C THR A 154 -8.47 11.97 4.50
N LEU A 155 -9.37 11.79 3.54
CA LEU A 155 -10.80 11.74 3.80
C LEU A 155 -11.24 10.42 4.45
N VAL A 156 -10.45 9.35 4.33
CA VAL A 156 -10.82 8.00 4.80
C VAL A 156 -11.11 7.97 6.32
N SER A 157 -10.40 8.80 7.10
CA SER A 157 -10.65 8.92 8.55
C SER A 157 -11.97 9.60 8.89
N GLU A 158 -12.53 10.39 7.98
CA GLU A 158 -13.81 11.10 8.16
C GLU A 158 -15.01 10.25 7.74
N ILE A 159 -14.79 9.12 7.04
CA ILE A 159 -15.86 8.24 6.58
C ILE A 159 -16.46 7.50 7.79
N VAL A 160 -17.73 7.77 8.04
CA VAL A 160 -18.53 7.10 9.07
C VAL A 160 -19.12 5.81 8.51
N ASP A 161 -19.74 5.89 7.31
CA ASP A 161 -20.38 4.74 6.67
C ASP A 161 -20.39 4.93 5.14
N ILE A 162 -20.73 3.84 4.43
CA ILE A 162 -20.87 3.82 2.97
C ILE A 162 -22.20 3.16 2.65
N GLU A 163 -23.02 3.78 1.80
CA GLU A 163 -24.25 3.23 1.29
C GLU A 163 -24.10 2.87 -0.18
N LEU A 164 -24.35 1.62 -0.52
CA LEU A 164 -24.40 1.13 -1.90
C LEU A 164 -25.86 0.98 -2.32
N LYS A 165 -26.32 1.87 -3.20
CA LYS A 165 -27.69 1.85 -3.73
C LYS A 165 -27.69 1.14 -5.07
N ASN A 166 -28.60 0.14 -5.23
CA ASN A 166 -28.72 -0.63 -6.48
C ASN A 166 -27.42 -1.26 -7.00
N ILE A 167 -26.39 -1.38 -6.18
CA ILE A 167 -25.10 -1.98 -6.55
C ILE A 167 -25.14 -3.49 -6.24
N CYS A 168 -24.91 -4.30 -7.25
CA CYS A 168 -24.79 -5.75 -7.12
C CYS A 168 -23.38 -6.28 -7.40
N CYS A 169 -22.49 -5.42 -7.91
CA CYS A 169 -21.11 -5.77 -8.26
C CYS A 169 -20.15 -4.62 -7.92
N ILE A 170 -18.99 -4.95 -7.37
CA ILE A 170 -17.85 -4.04 -7.26
C ILE A 170 -16.74 -4.57 -8.15
N THR A 171 -16.25 -3.74 -9.06
CA THR A 171 -15.14 -4.07 -9.95
C THR A 171 -13.93 -3.20 -9.64
N PHE A 172 -12.84 -3.82 -9.23
CA PHE A 172 -11.55 -3.17 -9.03
C PHE A 172 -10.73 -3.29 -10.30
N ILE A 173 -10.17 -2.18 -10.79
CA ILE A 173 -9.32 -2.15 -11.99
C ILE A 173 -7.98 -1.53 -11.63
N GLU A 174 -6.89 -2.23 -11.90
CA GLU A 174 -5.54 -1.80 -11.53
C GLU A 174 -4.97 -0.75 -12.48
N ASN A 175 -5.10 -0.95 -13.79
CA ASN A 175 -4.55 -0.06 -14.80
C ASN A 175 -5.45 1.14 -15.04
N LYS A 176 -4.87 2.36 -15.02
CA LYS A 176 -5.64 3.61 -15.13
C LYS A 176 -6.34 3.75 -16.47
N THR A 177 -5.68 3.41 -17.57
CA THR A 177 -6.26 3.48 -18.90
C THR A 177 -7.45 2.54 -19.03
N ASN A 178 -7.29 1.29 -18.55
CA ASN A 178 -8.37 0.31 -18.55
C ASN A 178 -9.55 0.76 -17.67
N TYR A 179 -9.28 1.40 -16.53
CA TYR A 179 -10.32 1.96 -15.67
C TYR A 179 -11.11 3.05 -16.41
N ASP A 180 -10.43 4.03 -17.02
CA ASP A 180 -11.07 5.13 -17.71
C ASP A 180 -11.91 4.66 -18.93
N GLU A 181 -11.36 3.73 -19.72
CA GLU A 181 -12.08 3.13 -20.86
C GLU A 181 -13.29 2.31 -20.39
N TYR A 182 -13.13 1.52 -19.33
CA TYR A 182 -14.20 0.69 -18.77
C TYR A 182 -15.39 1.55 -18.29
N LEU A 183 -15.13 2.66 -17.62
CA LEU A 183 -16.18 3.58 -17.17
C LEU A 183 -17.05 4.09 -18.31
N LEU A 184 -16.44 4.38 -19.45
CA LEU A 184 -17.14 5.00 -20.57
C LEU A 184 -17.81 3.99 -21.53
N ALA A 185 -17.24 2.79 -21.63
CA ALA A 185 -17.68 1.83 -22.64
C ALA A 185 -18.46 0.63 -22.07
N GLU A 186 -18.20 0.22 -20.84
CA GLU A 186 -18.65 -1.07 -20.34
C GLU A 186 -19.32 -1.05 -18.96
N LYS A 187 -19.09 0.00 -18.15
CA LYS A 187 -19.65 0.10 -16.81
C LYS A 187 -21.18 -0.03 -16.83
N ARG A 188 -21.70 -0.90 -15.97
CA ARG A 188 -23.14 -1.09 -15.81
C ARG A 188 -23.70 -0.18 -14.71
N PRO A 189 -25.01 0.17 -14.77
CA PRO A 189 -25.64 1.01 -13.73
C PRO A 189 -25.53 0.40 -12.32
N GLU A 190 -25.63 -0.92 -12.19
CA GLU A 190 -25.61 -1.63 -10.91
C GLU A 190 -24.19 -1.97 -10.43
N GLU A 191 -23.20 -1.26 -10.92
CA GLU A 191 -21.79 -1.53 -10.68
C GLU A 191 -21.09 -0.35 -10.03
N LEU A 192 -20.36 -0.60 -8.93
CA LEU A 192 -19.36 0.31 -8.40
C LEU A 192 -17.99 -0.06 -8.97
N VAL A 193 -17.40 0.81 -9.75
CA VAL A 193 -16.05 0.63 -10.29
C VAL A 193 -15.07 1.42 -9.45
N VAL A 194 -13.98 0.76 -9.03
CA VAL A 194 -12.95 1.32 -8.16
C VAL A 194 -11.60 1.22 -8.86
N TYR A 195 -10.92 2.34 -9.01
CA TYR A 195 -9.54 2.33 -9.44
C TYR A 195 -8.66 1.80 -8.32
N HIS A 196 -8.12 0.60 -8.51
CA HIS A 196 -7.23 -0.01 -7.52
C HIS A 196 -5.87 0.67 -7.51
N GLY A 197 -5.27 0.88 -8.68
CA GLY A 197 -3.94 1.48 -8.86
C GLY A 197 -2.91 0.86 -7.91
N GLY A 198 -1.82 0.36 -8.39
CA GLY A 198 -0.68 -0.16 -7.63
C GLY A 198 -0.94 -0.75 -6.23
N PHE A 199 0.02 -0.59 -5.37
CA PHE A 199 0.06 -1.17 -4.02
C PHE A 199 -1.12 -0.79 -3.10
N LEU A 200 -1.55 -1.75 -2.27
CA LEU A 200 -2.58 -1.56 -1.24
C LEU A 200 -2.00 -0.86 -0.01
N SER A 201 -1.96 0.47 -0.02
CA SER A 201 -1.50 1.27 1.12
C SER A 201 -2.41 1.09 2.34
N PRO A 202 -1.91 1.36 3.57
CA PRO A 202 -2.73 1.25 4.78
C PRO A 202 -4.03 2.06 4.75
N GLN A 203 -4.04 3.25 4.13
CA GLN A 203 -5.26 4.06 4.00
C GLN A 203 -6.21 3.50 2.93
N LYS A 204 -5.68 3.02 1.81
CA LYS A 204 -6.46 2.34 0.78
C LYS A 204 -7.12 1.07 1.34
N LYS A 205 -6.37 0.28 2.11
CA LYS A 205 -6.88 -0.89 2.80
C LYS A 205 -8.04 -0.54 3.72
N LYS A 206 -7.94 0.51 4.53
CA LYS A 206 -9.03 0.99 5.39
C LYS A 206 -10.30 1.36 4.61
N LEU A 207 -10.15 2.03 3.45
CA LEU A 207 -11.28 2.33 2.58
C LEU A 207 -11.92 1.03 2.06
N PHE A 208 -11.10 0.09 1.60
CA PHE A 208 -11.58 -1.19 1.07
C PHE A 208 -12.22 -2.06 2.16
N GLU A 209 -11.72 -2.04 3.38
CA GLU A 209 -12.35 -2.70 4.53
C GLU A 209 -13.74 -2.11 4.83
N LYS A 210 -13.92 -0.79 4.71
CA LYS A 210 -15.24 -0.15 4.82
C LYS A 210 -16.17 -0.57 3.67
N LEU A 211 -15.67 -0.65 2.44
CA LEU A 211 -16.44 -1.18 1.31
C LEU A 211 -16.81 -2.65 1.51
N ALA A 212 -15.91 -3.48 2.01
CA ALA A 212 -16.16 -4.88 2.28
C ALA A 212 -17.25 -5.09 3.36
N ALA A 213 -17.28 -4.23 4.38
CA ALA A 213 -18.28 -4.28 5.43
C ALA A 213 -19.71 -4.08 4.90
N VAL A 214 -19.89 -3.20 3.91
CA VAL A 214 -21.22 -2.90 3.32
C VAL A 214 -21.56 -3.80 2.13
N ALA A 215 -20.55 -4.34 1.42
CA ALA A 215 -20.77 -5.25 0.30
C ALA A 215 -21.39 -6.58 0.71
N GLY A 216 -21.12 -7.05 1.92
CA GLY A 216 -21.60 -8.35 2.37
C GLY A 216 -21.01 -9.52 1.56
N LYS A 217 -21.50 -10.74 1.85
CA LYS A 217 -20.95 -11.97 1.25
C LYS A 217 -21.54 -12.33 -0.12
N THR A 218 -22.67 -11.76 -0.46
CA THR A 218 -23.43 -12.11 -1.70
C THR A 218 -23.15 -11.19 -2.86
N MET A 219 -22.48 -10.06 -2.62
CA MET A 219 -22.11 -9.12 -3.67
C MET A 219 -20.98 -9.70 -4.52
N GLN A 220 -21.11 -9.59 -5.83
CA GLN A 220 -20.05 -9.98 -6.74
C GLN A 220 -18.88 -8.99 -6.64
N ILE A 221 -17.68 -9.47 -6.43
CA ILE A 221 -16.47 -8.65 -6.36
C ILE A 221 -15.50 -9.14 -7.43
N ARG A 222 -15.05 -8.23 -8.32
CA ARG A 222 -14.17 -8.54 -9.43
C ARG A 222 -12.91 -7.71 -9.39
N PHE A 223 -11.82 -8.29 -9.89
CA PHE A 223 -10.54 -7.60 -10.01
C PHE A 223 -9.92 -7.83 -11.39
N TRP A 224 -9.51 -6.75 -12.02
CA TRP A 224 -8.82 -6.76 -13.29
C TRP A 224 -7.48 -6.04 -13.15
N ALA A 225 -6.40 -6.78 -13.37
CA ALA A 225 -5.02 -6.28 -13.41
C ALA A 225 -4.26 -6.92 -14.58
N ASP A 226 -3.06 -6.45 -14.79
CA ASP A 226 -2.12 -7.08 -15.73
C ASP A 226 -1.78 -8.50 -15.26
N ILE A 227 -1.60 -9.40 -16.22
CA ILE A 227 -1.29 -10.81 -15.94
C ILE A 227 0.22 -10.93 -15.73
N ASP A 228 0.67 -10.42 -14.61
CA ASP A 228 2.05 -10.49 -14.17
C ASP A 228 2.14 -10.75 -12.65
N LEU A 229 3.37 -10.83 -12.13
CA LEU A 229 3.61 -11.07 -10.71
C LEU A 229 2.94 -10.01 -9.83
N GLY A 230 3.03 -8.74 -10.22
CA GLY A 230 2.42 -7.63 -9.49
C GLY A 230 0.91 -7.74 -9.42
N GLY A 231 0.26 -8.04 -10.56
CA GLY A 231 -1.20 -8.23 -10.64
C GLY A 231 -1.68 -9.40 -9.78
N PHE A 232 -0.95 -10.51 -9.74
CA PHE A 232 -1.28 -11.65 -8.88
C PHE A 232 -1.12 -11.32 -7.38
N CYS A 233 -0.02 -10.67 -7.00
CA CYS A 233 0.16 -10.21 -5.60
C CYS A 233 -0.93 -9.22 -5.17
N MET A 234 -1.34 -8.31 -6.05
CA MET A 234 -2.43 -7.39 -5.77
C MET A 234 -3.76 -8.12 -5.62
N PHE A 235 -4.03 -9.13 -6.46
CA PHE A 235 -5.22 -9.98 -6.33
C PHE A 235 -5.26 -10.69 -4.97
N GLU A 236 -4.18 -11.34 -4.57
CA GLU A 236 -4.09 -12.06 -3.28
C GLU A 236 -4.25 -11.10 -2.09
N ASN A 237 -3.61 -9.94 -2.12
CA ASN A 237 -3.75 -8.92 -1.09
C ASN A 237 -5.19 -8.38 -1.00
N LEU A 238 -5.85 -8.19 -2.13
CA LEU A 238 -7.24 -7.73 -2.17
C LEU A 238 -8.21 -8.86 -1.73
N GLN A 239 -7.88 -10.12 -2.02
CA GLN A 239 -8.68 -11.28 -1.60
C GLN A 239 -8.71 -11.44 -0.07
N MET A 240 -7.66 -10.99 0.65
CA MET A 240 -7.70 -10.94 2.11
C MET A 240 -8.76 -9.96 2.66
N VAL A 241 -9.13 -8.95 1.89
CA VAL A 241 -10.19 -7.98 2.25
C VAL A 241 -11.56 -8.46 1.73
N PHE A 242 -11.60 -9.04 0.53
CA PHE A 242 -12.79 -9.56 -0.12
C PHE A 242 -12.63 -11.05 -0.44
N PRO A 243 -12.96 -11.96 0.48
CA PRO A 243 -12.76 -13.41 0.28
C PRO A 243 -13.47 -13.99 -0.94
N GLN A 244 -14.54 -13.33 -1.44
CA GLN A 244 -15.29 -13.71 -2.63
C GLN A 244 -14.76 -13.07 -3.92
N LEU A 245 -13.55 -12.49 -3.91
CA LEU A 245 -12.94 -11.83 -5.06
C LEU A 245 -12.73 -12.82 -6.21
N GLU A 246 -13.18 -12.44 -7.39
CA GLU A 246 -13.03 -13.20 -8.63
C GLU A 246 -12.12 -12.44 -9.62
N PRO A 247 -11.25 -13.14 -10.35
CA PRO A 247 -10.48 -12.51 -11.41
C PRO A 247 -11.42 -12.15 -12.57
N MET A 248 -11.16 -11.01 -13.21
CA MET A 248 -11.82 -10.56 -14.43
C MET A 248 -10.77 -10.31 -15.49
N ARG A 249 -10.89 -10.94 -16.67
CA ARG A 249 -9.93 -10.83 -17.78
C ARG A 249 -8.49 -11.25 -17.41
N MET A 250 -8.35 -12.08 -16.38
CA MET A 250 -7.08 -12.66 -15.94
C MET A 250 -7.10 -14.19 -16.05
N GLU A 251 -8.18 -14.77 -16.61
CA GLU A 251 -8.36 -16.22 -16.78
C GLU A 251 -7.47 -16.78 -17.91
N GLY A 252 -7.20 -18.08 -17.85
CA GLY A 252 -6.32 -18.78 -18.79
C GLY A 252 -6.70 -18.61 -20.28
N LEU A 253 -8.00 -18.56 -20.58
CA LEU A 253 -8.49 -18.30 -21.95
C LEU A 253 -8.10 -16.91 -22.47
N PHE A 254 -8.08 -15.91 -21.61
CA PHE A 254 -7.68 -14.56 -21.97
C PHE A 254 -6.16 -14.50 -22.23
N VAL A 255 -5.38 -15.24 -21.45
CA VAL A 255 -3.92 -15.37 -21.66
C VAL A 255 -3.63 -16.01 -23.02
N GLU A 256 -4.36 -17.07 -23.39
CA GLU A 256 -4.19 -17.74 -24.68
C GLU A 256 -4.53 -16.83 -25.87
N GLN A 257 -5.56 -16.00 -25.73
CA GLN A 257 -5.97 -15.06 -26.78
C GLN A 257 -4.92 -13.96 -27.02
N TYR A 258 -4.28 -13.47 -25.97
CA TYR A 258 -3.38 -12.32 -26.02
C TYR A 258 -1.90 -12.66 -25.83
N HIS A 259 -1.52 -13.95 -25.75
CA HIS A 259 -0.13 -14.39 -25.49
C HIS A 259 0.90 -13.80 -26.47
N LYS A 260 0.49 -13.47 -27.71
CA LYS A 260 1.38 -12.88 -28.73
C LYS A 260 1.81 -11.45 -28.38
N ASN A 261 1.10 -10.78 -27.52
CA ASN A 261 1.39 -9.42 -27.07
C ASN A 261 2.22 -9.41 -25.76
N GLY A 262 2.56 -10.61 -25.24
CA GLY A 262 3.32 -10.75 -24.01
C GLY A 262 4.75 -10.23 -24.12
N LEU A 263 5.26 -9.61 -23.06
CA LEU A 263 6.64 -9.18 -22.96
C LEU A 263 7.55 -10.35 -22.59
N ASN A 264 8.71 -10.47 -23.26
CA ASN A 264 9.74 -11.41 -22.86
C ASN A 264 10.31 -11.00 -21.50
N ARG A 265 10.18 -11.87 -20.49
CA ARG A 265 10.68 -11.64 -19.14
C ARG A 265 11.88 -12.55 -18.84
N PRO A 266 12.82 -12.15 -17.95
CA PRO A 266 13.94 -12.98 -17.53
C PRO A 266 13.48 -14.32 -16.92
N GLU A 267 14.29 -15.36 -17.08
CA GLU A 267 13.96 -16.71 -16.61
C GLU A 267 13.68 -16.77 -15.09
N GLN A 268 14.40 -16.00 -14.29
CA GLN A 268 14.17 -15.87 -12.84
C GLN A 268 12.78 -15.31 -12.50
N TYR A 269 12.27 -14.38 -13.31
CA TYR A 269 10.92 -13.86 -13.18
C TYR A 269 9.87 -14.92 -13.51
N LEU A 270 10.10 -15.69 -14.58
CA LEU A 270 9.21 -16.78 -14.99
C LEU A 270 9.16 -17.91 -13.95
N GLN A 271 10.28 -18.20 -13.29
CA GLN A 271 10.33 -19.17 -12.19
C GLN A 271 9.50 -18.72 -10.99
N LYS A 272 9.64 -17.46 -10.55
CA LYS A 272 8.79 -16.87 -9.49
C LYS A 272 7.32 -16.93 -9.86
N LEU A 273 6.97 -16.54 -11.07
CA LEU A 273 5.59 -16.59 -11.56
C LEU A 273 5.02 -18.03 -11.57
N GLN A 274 5.86 -19.05 -11.86
CA GLN A 274 5.46 -20.45 -11.80
C GLN A 274 5.27 -20.95 -10.37
N GLU A 275 6.08 -20.49 -9.43
CA GLU A 275 5.96 -20.82 -8.02
C GLU A 275 4.66 -20.24 -7.42
N GLU A 276 4.34 -19.00 -7.72
CA GLU A 276 3.07 -18.37 -7.29
C GLU A 276 1.85 -18.96 -8.00
N ARG A 277 1.94 -19.34 -9.28
CA ARG A 277 0.89 -20.12 -9.94
C ARG A 277 0.60 -21.46 -9.25
N LYS A 278 1.56 -22.09 -8.59
CA LYS A 278 1.33 -23.30 -7.79
C LYS A 278 0.51 -22.97 -6.53
N ILE A 279 0.71 -21.83 -5.91
CA ILE A 279 -0.04 -21.34 -4.73
C ILE A 279 -1.47 -20.96 -5.16
N GLY A 280 -1.64 -20.19 -6.22
CA GLY A 280 -2.96 -19.82 -6.76
C GLY A 280 -3.80 -20.99 -7.28
N ARG A 281 -3.18 -22.07 -7.76
CA ARG A 281 -3.89 -23.30 -8.13
C ARG A 281 -4.48 -24.06 -6.96
N ALA A 282 -3.96 -23.92 -5.76
CA ALA A 282 -4.54 -24.52 -4.57
C ALA A 282 -5.88 -23.84 -4.20
N SER A 283 -5.99 -22.51 -4.38
CA SER A 283 -7.23 -21.77 -4.11
C SER A 283 -8.30 -21.89 -5.21
N CYS A 284 -7.90 -22.12 -6.48
CA CYS A 284 -8.82 -22.33 -7.60
C CYS A 284 -9.33 -23.77 -7.77
N ARG A 285 -8.67 -24.78 -7.17
CA ARG A 285 -9.07 -26.19 -7.32
C ARG A 285 -10.20 -26.65 -6.41
N GLU A 286 -10.57 -25.86 -5.42
CA GLU A 286 -11.68 -26.23 -4.52
C GLU A 286 -13.07 -25.75 -4.97
N ARG A 287 -13.20 -25.18 -6.20
CA ARG A 287 -14.47 -24.70 -6.74
C ARG A 287 -14.73 -25.14 -8.19
N VAL A 288 -14.53 -26.42 -8.46
CA VAL A 288 -15.10 -27.08 -9.66
C VAL A 288 -15.88 -28.31 -9.20
#